data_0602100cdbd9e1fab038176ca92152c7
#
_entry.id   0602100cdbd9e1fab038176ca92152c7
#
_cell.length_a   1.000
_cell.length_b   1.000
_cell.length_c   1.000
_cell.angle_alpha   90.00
_cell.angle_beta   90.00
_cell.angle_gamma   90.00
#
_symmetry.space_group_name_H-M   'P 1'
#
loop_
_entity.id
_entity.type
_entity.pdbx_description
1 polymer ?
#
loop_
_entity_poly.entity_id
_entity_poly.type
_entity_poly.pdbx_seq_one_letter_code
_entity_poly.pdbx_strand_id
1 'polypeptide(L)'
;MQGPEYEYRPKKAFSRAGFALMFATVAGLGLVYLSGWMARSGIVGVQRILYNDTLLLLASYIPLYGIGFLIFWLVIRKLPPAPIVKERMSFGRLFMLFCIGYGFSYLLNLLGSLITVLTGGMNISGQIQSFILMDSPLAVIIPVVVAPVAEELIFRKILIDRLIIYGEKTAIVFSAVCFGLFHRNLTQFLYAFWLGMVFGYVYSRSGKIHYTMGMHFLINGFSTLVARAASGMLRTASGSGGLSFDDIMGGRSTSSLAVVGLFGLVAIALVIMGIVFFCIRIRTLQFYYDEPLEIPTGQVFKSAYLTPGVILFAAVCIAFIVINLMGIIL
;
A
#
# COMPACT_ATOMS: atom_id res chain seq x y z
N MET A 1 -14.42 -29.39 -21.43
CA MET A 1 -14.94 -28.07 -21.18
C MET A 1 -14.00 -27.07 -21.87
N GLN A 2 -14.48 -26.38 -22.91
CA GLN A 2 -13.70 -25.29 -23.53
C GLN A 2 -13.50 -24.23 -22.49
N GLY A 3 -12.25 -23.83 -22.27
CA GLY A 3 -11.92 -22.71 -21.35
C GLY A 3 -12.53 -21.40 -21.86
N PRO A 4 -12.59 -20.36 -21.01
CA PRO A 4 -13.12 -19.07 -21.42
C PRO A 4 -12.34 -18.57 -22.63
N GLU A 5 -13.06 -18.21 -23.70
CA GLU A 5 -12.48 -17.62 -24.90
C GLU A 5 -12.04 -16.18 -24.55
N TYR A 6 -10.74 -15.94 -24.50
CA TYR A 6 -10.17 -14.63 -24.21
C TYR A 6 -10.12 -13.82 -25.51
N GLU A 7 -10.88 -12.73 -25.53
CA GLU A 7 -10.88 -11.80 -26.66
C GLU A 7 -9.84 -10.69 -26.45
N TYR A 8 -9.06 -10.38 -27.50
CA TYR A 8 -8.08 -9.28 -27.46
C TYR A 8 -8.77 -7.91 -27.37
N ARG A 9 -9.04 -7.47 -26.14
CA ARG A 9 -9.64 -6.14 -25.87
C ARG A 9 -8.93 -5.42 -24.72
N PRO A 10 -7.61 -5.17 -24.81
CA PRO A 10 -6.83 -4.61 -23.70
C PRO A 10 -7.40 -3.28 -23.19
N LYS A 11 -7.70 -2.33 -24.07
CA LYS A 11 -8.25 -1.02 -23.67
C LYS A 11 -9.51 -1.16 -22.81
N LYS A 12 -10.42 -2.07 -23.17
CA LYS A 12 -11.66 -2.32 -22.43
C LYS A 12 -11.37 -2.95 -21.06
N ALA A 13 -10.41 -3.87 -20.99
CA ALA A 13 -10.00 -4.52 -19.74
C ALA A 13 -9.36 -3.53 -18.77
N PHE A 14 -8.36 -2.78 -19.21
CA PHE A 14 -7.69 -1.77 -18.40
C PHE A 14 -8.62 -0.63 -17.99
N SER A 15 -9.49 -0.14 -18.90
CA SER A 15 -10.50 0.85 -18.55
C SER A 15 -11.46 0.35 -17.48
N ARG A 16 -11.93 -0.89 -17.58
CA ARG A 16 -12.80 -1.49 -16.56
C ARG A 16 -12.10 -1.63 -15.21
N ALA A 17 -10.82 -2.03 -15.21
CA ALA A 17 -10.01 -2.08 -14.00
C ALA A 17 -9.88 -0.69 -13.35
N GLY A 18 -9.62 0.34 -14.17
CA GLY A 18 -9.59 1.73 -13.72
C GLY A 18 -10.92 2.20 -13.13
N PHE A 19 -12.04 1.94 -13.79
CA PHE A 19 -13.37 2.26 -13.25
C PHE A 19 -13.66 1.52 -11.96
N ALA A 20 -13.30 0.24 -11.85
CA ALA A 20 -13.49 -0.52 -10.61
C ALA A 20 -12.75 0.12 -9.43
N LEU A 21 -11.48 0.50 -9.63
CA LEU A 21 -10.67 1.19 -8.62
C LEU A 21 -11.22 2.59 -8.32
N MET A 22 -11.62 3.35 -9.34
CA MET A 22 -12.19 4.70 -9.17
C MET A 22 -13.48 4.65 -8.34
N PHE A 23 -14.45 3.82 -8.70
CA PHE A 23 -15.71 3.73 -7.97
C PHE A 23 -15.52 3.25 -6.54
N ALA A 24 -14.63 2.27 -6.30
CA ALA A 24 -14.27 1.82 -4.98
C ALA A 24 -13.66 2.95 -4.12
N THR A 25 -12.72 3.69 -4.70
CA THR A 25 -12.04 4.81 -4.02
C THR A 25 -13.02 5.94 -3.71
N VAL A 26 -13.82 6.37 -4.69
CA VAL A 26 -14.79 7.47 -4.50
C VAL A 26 -15.87 7.09 -3.50
N ALA A 27 -16.43 5.89 -3.58
CA ALA A 27 -17.45 5.44 -2.65
C ALA A 27 -16.90 5.27 -1.23
N GLY A 28 -15.73 4.63 -1.08
CA GLY A 28 -15.10 4.46 0.22
C GLY A 28 -14.78 5.79 0.89
N LEU A 29 -14.12 6.70 0.17
CA LEU A 29 -13.80 8.05 0.68
C LEU A 29 -15.05 8.88 0.93
N GLY A 30 -16.01 8.87 0.01
CA GLY A 30 -17.26 9.62 0.16
C GLY A 30 -17.99 9.25 1.44
N LEU A 31 -18.02 7.96 1.78
CA LEU A 31 -18.62 7.48 3.04
C LEU A 31 -17.80 7.88 4.28
N VAL A 32 -16.45 7.85 4.18
CA VAL A 32 -15.58 8.34 5.28
C VAL A 32 -15.81 9.84 5.52
N TYR A 33 -15.83 10.65 4.46
CA TYR A 33 -16.10 12.09 4.60
C TYR A 33 -17.52 12.39 5.07
N LEU A 34 -18.52 11.64 4.60
CA LEU A 34 -19.90 11.76 5.06
C LEU A 34 -20.01 11.45 6.55
N SER A 35 -19.37 10.37 7.03
CA SER A 35 -19.37 10.03 8.46
C SER A 35 -18.69 11.12 9.31
N GLY A 36 -17.58 11.67 8.85
CA GLY A 36 -16.90 12.80 9.50
C GLY A 36 -17.72 14.09 9.51
N TRP A 37 -18.44 14.40 8.43
CA TRP A 37 -19.36 15.53 8.36
C TRP A 37 -20.54 15.35 9.31
N MET A 38 -21.18 14.19 9.30
CA MET A 38 -22.28 13.85 10.22
C MET A 38 -21.83 13.94 11.68
N ALA A 39 -20.62 13.50 11.99
CA ALA A 39 -20.08 13.57 13.34
C ALA A 39 -19.88 15.03 13.83
N ARG A 40 -19.57 15.95 12.91
CA ARG A 40 -19.44 17.41 13.20
C ARG A 40 -20.78 18.14 13.25
N SER A 41 -21.85 17.57 12.70
CA SER A 41 -23.17 18.21 12.63
C SER A 41 -23.95 18.28 13.97
N GLY A 42 -23.34 17.86 15.07
CA GLY A 42 -23.93 17.95 16.42
C GLY A 42 -24.91 16.82 16.77
N ILE A 43 -25.07 15.82 15.90
CA ILE A 43 -25.91 14.65 16.19
C ILE A 43 -25.26 13.81 17.28
N VAL A 44 -25.83 13.81 18.49
CA VAL A 44 -25.27 13.22 19.72
C VAL A 44 -24.84 11.76 19.54
N GLY A 45 -25.61 10.94 18.79
CA GLY A 45 -25.27 9.55 18.51
C GLY A 45 -24.02 9.39 17.65
N VAL A 46 -23.75 10.34 16.77
CA VAL A 46 -22.61 10.32 15.83
C VAL A 46 -21.36 10.93 16.48
N GLN A 47 -21.50 11.87 17.40
CA GLN A 47 -20.37 12.42 18.18
C GLN A 47 -19.66 11.33 19.00
N ARG A 48 -20.37 10.32 19.49
CA ARG A 48 -19.76 9.17 20.18
C ARG A 48 -18.72 8.45 19.32
N ILE A 49 -18.87 8.48 18.00
CA ILE A 49 -17.90 7.87 17.06
C ILE A 49 -16.54 8.60 17.12
N LEU A 50 -16.56 9.93 17.23
CA LEU A 50 -15.34 10.76 17.27
C LEU A 50 -14.53 10.58 18.58
N TYR A 51 -15.21 10.27 19.67
CA TYR A 51 -14.59 10.11 21.00
C TYR A 51 -14.21 8.66 21.32
N ASN A 52 -14.46 7.73 20.42
CA ASN A 52 -14.12 6.32 20.59
C ASN A 52 -13.20 5.85 19.46
N ASP A 53 -11.94 5.61 19.78
CA ASP A 53 -10.90 5.19 18.83
C ASP A 53 -11.32 3.97 18.01
N THR A 54 -11.96 2.98 18.63
CA THR A 54 -12.43 1.77 17.94
C THR A 54 -13.50 2.09 16.91
N LEU A 55 -14.50 2.91 17.29
CA LEU A 55 -15.60 3.29 16.38
C LEU A 55 -15.09 4.18 15.24
N LEU A 56 -14.16 5.09 15.52
CA LEU A 56 -13.53 5.94 14.51
C LEU A 56 -12.74 5.11 13.49
N LEU A 57 -11.97 4.13 13.94
CA LEU A 57 -11.27 3.20 13.06
C LEU A 57 -12.24 2.39 12.19
N LEU A 58 -13.30 1.82 12.78
CA LEU A 58 -14.32 1.09 12.02
C LEU A 58 -15.03 1.98 11.00
N ALA A 59 -15.41 3.21 11.38
CA ALA A 59 -16.04 4.18 10.48
C ALA A 59 -15.13 4.62 9.34
N SER A 60 -13.81 4.57 9.52
CA SER A 60 -12.83 4.91 8.48
C SER A 60 -12.53 3.74 7.55
N TYR A 61 -12.39 2.53 8.08
CA TYR A 61 -11.87 1.39 7.31
C TYR A 61 -12.95 0.47 6.73
N ILE A 62 -14.14 0.36 7.36
CA ILE A 62 -15.24 -0.44 6.79
C ILE A 62 -15.74 0.13 5.45
N PRO A 63 -15.95 1.46 5.29
CA PRO A 63 -16.29 2.02 3.99
C PRO A 63 -15.22 1.74 2.92
N LEU A 64 -13.95 1.87 3.26
CA LEU A 64 -12.85 1.72 2.32
C LEU A 64 -12.62 0.26 1.92
N TYR A 65 -12.40 -0.63 2.90
CA TYR A 65 -12.05 -2.02 2.63
C TYR A 65 -13.25 -2.98 2.55
N GLY A 66 -14.40 -2.62 3.12
CA GLY A 66 -15.63 -3.41 3.00
C GLY A 66 -16.44 -3.00 1.77
N ILE A 67 -17.01 -1.80 1.81
CA ILE A 67 -17.91 -1.32 0.73
C ILE A 67 -17.12 -1.06 -0.55
N GLY A 68 -15.97 -0.40 -0.45
CA GLY A 68 -15.08 -0.16 -1.59
C GLY A 68 -14.64 -1.46 -2.26
N PHE A 69 -14.24 -2.48 -1.48
CA PHE A 69 -13.90 -3.80 -2.03
C PHE A 69 -15.08 -4.46 -2.75
N LEU A 70 -16.29 -4.40 -2.18
CA LEU A 70 -17.48 -4.95 -2.80
C LEU A 70 -17.78 -4.28 -4.15
N ILE A 71 -17.71 -2.95 -4.21
CA ILE A 71 -17.92 -2.18 -5.44
C ILE A 71 -16.85 -2.54 -6.47
N PHE A 72 -15.59 -2.58 -6.07
CA PHE A 72 -14.49 -3.02 -6.92
C PHE A 72 -14.78 -4.40 -7.53
N TRP A 73 -15.12 -5.37 -6.69
CA TRP A 73 -15.39 -6.73 -7.13
C TRP A 73 -16.59 -6.80 -8.08
N LEU A 74 -17.68 -6.10 -7.81
CA LEU A 74 -18.87 -6.08 -8.67
C LEU A 74 -18.56 -5.56 -10.09
N VAL A 75 -17.69 -4.58 -10.23
CA VAL A 75 -17.29 -4.03 -11.53
C VAL A 75 -16.30 -4.94 -12.24
N ILE A 76 -15.24 -5.39 -11.52
CA ILE A 76 -14.13 -6.13 -12.11
C ILE A 76 -14.48 -7.59 -12.44
N ARG A 77 -15.43 -8.23 -11.72
CA ARG A 77 -15.82 -9.63 -11.91
C ARG A 77 -16.27 -9.99 -13.32
N LYS A 78 -16.66 -8.99 -14.11
CA LYS A 78 -17.03 -9.18 -15.53
C LYS A 78 -15.82 -9.45 -16.44
N LEU A 79 -14.59 -9.28 -15.96
CA LEU A 79 -13.38 -9.71 -16.64
C LEU A 79 -13.03 -11.14 -16.16
N PRO A 80 -12.85 -12.10 -17.04
CA PRO A 80 -12.46 -13.46 -16.64
C PRO A 80 -11.02 -13.44 -16.12
N PRO A 81 -10.71 -14.17 -15.04
CA PRO A 81 -9.34 -14.35 -14.58
C PRO A 81 -8.60 -15.35 -15.47
N ALA A 82 -7.34 -15.06 -15.80
CA ALA A 82 -6.44 -15.99 -16.45
C ALA A 82 -5.74 -16.93 -15.45
N PRO A 83 -5.38 -18.13 -15.84
CA PRO A 83 -4.60 -19.03 -15.00
C PRO A 83 -3.17 -18.48 -14.83
N ILE A 84 -2.67 -18.50 -13.59
CA ILE A 84 -1.28 -18.17 -13.29
C ILE A 84 -0.55 -19.49 -12.95
N VAL A 85 0.65 -19.67 -13.51
CA VAL A 85 1.51 -20.82 -13.19
C VAL A 85 1.90 -20.76 -11.71
N LYS A 86 1.72 -21.87 -11.00
CA LYS A 86 1.99 -21.96 -9.56
C LYS A 86 3.36 -22.58 -9.31
N GLU A 87 4.39 -21.77 -9.29
CA GLU A 87 5.74 -22.21 -8.93
C GLU A 87 6.00 -22.08 -7.42
N ARG A 88 6.78 -23.01 -6.88
CA ARG A 88 7.22 -22.93 -5.49
C ARG A 88 8.49 -22.09 -5.42
N MET A 89 8.45 -20.97 -4.71
CA MET A 89 9.63 -20.17 -4.43
C MET A 89 10.35 -20.71 -3.19
N SER A 90 11.68 -20.81 -3.25
CA SER A 90 12.49 -21.14 -2.09
C SER A 90 12.45 -19.99 -1.08
N PHE A 91 12.65 -20.33 0.20
CA PHE A 91 12.74 -19.33 1.26
C PHE A 91 13.83 -18.29 0.98
N GLY A 92 15.01 -18.71 0.54
CA GLY A 92 16.10 -17.78 0.18
C GLY A 92 15.72 -16.79 -0.92
N ARG A 93 14.96 -17.22 -1.94
CA ARG A 93 14.45 -16.32 -2.99
C ARG A 93 13.41 -15.34 -2.45
N LEU A 94 12.50 -15.79 -1.59
CA LEU A 94 11.52 -14.92 -0.95
C LEU A 94 12.20 -13.92 -0.02
N PHE A 95 13.17 -14.36 0.78
CA PHE A 95 13.95 -13.48 1.68
C PHE A 95 14.74 -12.43 0.89
N MET A 96 15.40 -12.83 -0.19
CA MET A 96 16.09 -11.90 -1.08
C MET A 96 15.13 -10.83 -1.64
N LEU A 97 13.96 -11.23 -2.17
CA LEU A 97 12.96 -10.32 -2.70
C LEU A 97 12.34 -9.43 -1.61
N PHE A 98 12.19 -9.96 -0.40
CA PHE A 98 11.77 -9.18 0.78
C PHE A 98 12.81 -8.09 1.10
N CYS A 99 14.10 -8.41 1.16
CA CYS A 99 15.15 -7.43 1.40
C CYS A 99 15.19 -6.35 0.31
N ILE A 100 15.06 -6.73 -0.98
CA ILE A 100 14.96 -5.80 -2.10
C ILE A 100 13.73 -4.89 -1.95
N GLY A 101 12.57 -5.48 -1.65
CA GLY A 101 11.32 -4.75 -1.44
C GLY A 101 11.43 -3.75 -0.31
N TYR A 102 11.81 -4.22 0.88
CA TYR A 102 11.92 -3.40 2.08
C TYR A 102 13.00 -2.32 1.96
N GLY A 103 14.20 -2.69 1.51
CA GLY A 103 15.34 -1.77 1.45
C GLY A 103 15.06 -0.56 0.56
N PHE A 104 14.59 -0.79 -0.66
CA PHE A 104 14.25 0.33 -1.56
C PHE A 104 13.00 1.08 -1.12
N SER A 105 12.00 0.42 -0.52
CA SER A 105 10.83 1.12 0.00
C SER A 105 11.19 2.10 1.11
N TYR A 106 12.16 1.76 1.96
CA TYR A 106 12.68 2.66 2.99
C TYR A 106 13.38 3.89 2.39
N LEU A 107 14.23 3.70 1.36
CA LEU A 107 14.88 4.81 0.64
C LEU A 107 13.86 5.71 -0.05
N LEU A 108 12.85 5.13 -0.69
CA LEU A 108 11.79 5.87 -1.37
C LEU A 108 10.86 6.60 -0.39
N ASN A 109 10.67 6.06 0.80
CA ASN A 109 9.96 6.76 1.89
C ASN A 109 10.74 7.99 2.35
N LEU A 110 12.06 7.87 2.53
CA LEU A 110 12.91 9.03 2.86
C LEU A 110 12.87 10.08 1.75
N LEU A 111 12.98 9.68 0.50
CA LEU A 111 12.88 10.58 -0.65
C LEU A 111 11.52 11.29 -0.70
N GLY A 112 10.42 10.56 -0.54
CA GLY A 112 9.07 11.12 -0.53
C GLY A 112 8.87 12.10 0.64
N SER A 113 9.40 11.79 1.81
CA SER A 113 9.37 12.68 2.98
C SER A 113 10.17 13.96 2.73
N LEU A 114 11.35 13.85 2.12
CA LEU A 114 12.16 14.99 1.74
C LEU A 114 11.44 15.90 0.74
N ILE A 115 10.85 15.33 -0.32
CA ILE A 115 10.06 16.10 -1.30
C ILE A 115 8.90 16.82 -0.60
N THR A 116 8.18 16.14 0.28
CA THR A 116 7.05 16.72 1.01
C THR A 116 7.49 17.90 1.87
N VAL A 117 8.62 17.79 2.57
CA VAL A 117 9.18 18.92 3.37
C VAL A 117 9.60 20.07 2.46
N LEU A 118 10.30 19.81 1.35
CA LEU A 118 10.78 20.85 0.43
C LEU A 118 9.64 21.57 -0.30
N THR A 119 8.50 20.92 -0.50
CA THR A 119 7.32 21.54 -1.11
C THR A 119 6.42 22.26 -0.12
N GLY A 120 6.80 22.33 1.16
CA GLY A 120 6.00 22.93 2.21
C GLY A 120 4.74 22.15 2.55
N GLY A 121 4.62 20.90 2.05
CA GLY A 121 3.50 20.01 2.31
C GLY A 121 3.45 19.56 3.77
N MET A 122 2.25 19.40 4.31
CA MET A 122 2.09 18.78 5.61
C MET A 122 2.42 17.29 5.52
N ASN A 123 3.22 16.82 6.46
CA ASN A 123 3.56 15.41 6.54
C ASN A 123 2.34 14.60 7.01
N ILE A 124 1.52 14.12 6.06
CA ILE A 124 0.35 13.28 6.34
C ILE A 124 0.75 11.94 6.98
N SER A 125 2.03 11.59 6.98
CA SER A 125 2.55 10.53 7.83
C SER A 125 2.10 10.74 9.29
N GLY A 126 1.90 11.98 9.71
CA GLY A 126 1.34 12.33 11.03
C GLY A 126 -0.12 11.87 11.23
N GLN A 127 -0.96 11.94 10.21
CA GLN A 127 -2.36 11.47 10.32
C GLN A 127 -2.42 9.93 10.41
N ILE A 128 -1.66 9.22 9.58
CA ILE A 128 -1.57 7.76 9.67
C ILE A 128 -0.98 7.35 11.02
N GLN A 129 0.04 8.08 11.48
CA GLN A 129 0.65 7.86 12.78
C GLN A 129 -0.34 8.10 13.93
N SER A 130 -1.24 9.07 13.83
CA SER A 130 -2.30 9.28 14.82
C SER A 130 -3.23 8.07 14.93
N PHE A 131 -3.62 7.45 13.82
CA PHE A 131 -4.42 6.20 13.84
C PHE A 131 -3.67 5.01 14.46
N ILE A 132 -2.38 4.85 14.12
CA ILE A 132 -1.54 3.78 14.69
C ILE A 132 -1.37 3.94 16.21
N LEU A 133 -1.44 5.17 16.72
CA LEU A 133 -1.24 5.50 18.14
C LEU A 133 -2.52 5.51 18.97
N MET A 134 -3.67 5.28 18.36
CA MET A 134 -4.93 5.16 19.08
C MET A 134 -4.91 4.02 20.10
N ASP A 135 -5.62 4.21 21.20
CA ASP A 135 -5.75 3.20 22.26
C ASP A 135 -6.84 2.18 21.90
N SER A 136 -6.57 1.44 20.84
CA SER A 136 -7.44 0.36 20.36
C SER A 136 -6.59 -0.76 19.74
N PRO A 137 -6.88 -2.04 19.99
CA PRO A 137 -6.24 -3.15 19.29
C PRO A 137 -6.39 -3.06 17.76
N LEU A 138 -7.48 -2.47 17.28
CA LEU A 138 -7.72 -2.27 15.86
C LEU A 138 -6.70 -1.34 15.21
N ALA A 139 -6.09 -0.42 15.97
CA ALA A 139 -5.01 0.45 15.50
C ALA A 139 -3.76 -0.33 15.05
N VAL A 140 -3.61 -1.57 15.48
CA VAL A 140 -2.55 -2.49 15.04
C VAL A 140 -3.10 -3.52 14.05
N ILE A 141 -4.25 -4.13 14.36
CA ILE A 141 -4.82 -5.21 13.54
C ILE A 141 -5.16 -4.71 12.14
N ILE A 142 -5.73 -3.52 12.00
CA ILE A 142 -6.13 -3.00 10.69
C ILE A 142 -4.93 -2.78 9.77
N PRO A 143 -3.92 -1.97 10.11
CA PRO A 143 -2.81 -1.72 9.19
C PRO A 143 -1.90 -2.93 9.00
N VAL A 144 -1.80 -3.84 9.96
CA VAL A 144 -0.90 -5.00 9.89
C VAL A 144 -1.54 -6.18 9.20
N VAL A 145 -2.85 -6.39 9.36
CA VAL A 145 -3.53 -7.60 8.87
C VAL A 145 -4.62 -7.27 7.86
N VAL A 146 -5.60 -6.44 8.24
CA VAL A 146 -6.81 -6.22 7.41
C VAL A 146 -6.47 -5.52 6.10
N ALA A 147 -5.72 -4.42 6.18
CA ALA A 147 -5.32 -3.66 4.99
C ALA A 147 -4.46 -4.50 4.03
N PRO A 148 -3.37 -5.15 4.47
CA PRO A 148 -2.60 -6.04 3.60
C PRO A 148 -3.41 -7.15 2.95
N VAL A 149 -4.32 -7.81 3.68
CA VAL A 149 -5.18 -8.85 3.08
C VAL A 149 -6.05 -8.26 1.98
N ALA A 150 -6.75 -7.17 2.25
CA ALA A 150 -7.63 -6.52 1.27
C ALA A 150 -6.85 -6.03 0.04
N GLU A 151 -5.69 -5.40 0.27
CA GLU A 151 -4.85 -4.84 -0.79
C GLU A 151 -4.23 -5.94 -1.66
N GLU A 152 -3.70 -7.01 -1.07
CA GLU A 152 -3.18 -8.14 -1.86
C GLU A 152 -4.29 -8.83 -2.66
N LEU A 153 -5.50 -8.96 -2.10
CA LEU A 153 -6.65 -9.48 -2.84
C LEU A 153 -7.01 -8.59 -4.03
N ILE A 154 -7.07 -7.27 -3.85
CA ILE A 154 -7.40 -6.32 -4.92
C ILE A 154 -6.30 -6.34 -5.99
N PHE A 155 -5.08 -6.01 -5.60
CA PHE A 155 -4.01 -5.67 -6.55
C PHE A 155 -3.29 -6.89 -7.12
N ARG A 156 -3.16 -8.00 -6.35
CA ARG A 156 -2.48 -9.22 -6.84
C ARG A 156 -3.49 -10.23 -7.31
N LYS A 157 -4.36 -10.72 -6.44
CA LYS A 157 -5.28 -11.82 -6.79
C LYS A 157 -6.30 -11.42 -7.84
N ILE A 158 -6.93 -10.27 -7.69
CA ILE A 158 -8.04 -9.91 -8.58
C ILE A 158 -7.53 -9.17 -9.82
N LEU A 159 -6.67 -8.19 -9.66
CA LEU A 159 -6.24 -7.33 -10.76
C LEU A 159 -5.23 -8.02 -11.68
N ILE A 160 -4.16 -8.62 -11.13
CA ILE A 160 -3.15 -9.32 -11.94
C ILE A 160 -3.77 -10.54 -12.64
N ASP A 161 -4.56 -11.37 -11.96
CA ASP A 161 -5.21 -12.55 -12.60
C ASP A 161 -6.01 -12.17 -13.87
N ARG A 162 -6.54 -10.96 -13.95
CA ARG A 162 -7.37 -10.50 -15.07
C ARG A 162 -6.60 -9.78 -16.17
N LEU A 163 -5.43 -9.27 -15.84
CA LEU A 163 -4.65 -8.45 -16.77
C LEU A 163 -3.37 -9.15 -17.27
N ILE A 164 -2.96 -10.24 -16.63
CA ILE A 164 -1.71 -10.93 -16.96
C ILE A 164 -1.67 -11.46 -18.41
N ILE A 165 -2.82 -11.81 -18.98
CA ILE A 165 -2.95 -12.23 -20.38
C ILE A 165 -2.50 -11.15 -21.39
N TYR A 166 -2.46 -9.90 -20.98
CA TYR A 166 -1.99 -8.76 -21.79
C TYR A 166 -0.51 -8.46 -21.60
N GLY A 167 0.23 -9.37 -20.97
CA GLY A 167 1.66 -9.31 -20.68
C GLY A 167 1.98 -9.22 -19.19
N GLU A 168 2.86 -10.10 -18.70
CA GLU A 168 3.24 -10.17 -17.28
C GLU A 168 3.78 -8.84 -16.77
N LYS A 169 4.75 -8.22 -17.50
CA LYS A 169 5.31 -6.91 -17.14
C LYS A 169 4.25 -5.83 -17.08
N THR A 170 3.37 -5.80 -18.08
CA THR A 170 2.29 -4.82 -18.17
C THR A 170 1.35 -4.92 -16.97
N ALA A 171 0.95 -6.14 -16.61
CA ALA A 171 0.07 -6.38 -15.47
C ALA A 171 0.72 -6.00 -14.13
N ILE A 172 1.99 -6.36 -13.93
CA ILE A 172 2.75 -6.01 -12.72
C ILE A 172 2.89 -4.50 -12.58
N VAL A 173 3.39 -3.81 -13.61
CA VAL A 173 3.61 -2.35 -13.58
C VAL A 173 2.29 -1.61 -13.39
N PHE A 174 1.24 -2.01 -14.10
CA PHE A 174 -0.10 -1.42 -13.96
C PHE A 174 -0.64 -1.59 -12.53
N SER A 175 -0.58 -2.81 -11.98
CA SER A 175 -0.99 -3.08 -10.60
C SER A 175 -0.19 -2.26 -9.60
N ALA A 176 1.12 -2.12 -9.79
CA ALA A 176 1.99 -1.35 -8.91
C ALA A 176 1.69 0.15 -8.95
N VAL A 177 1.47 0.73 -10.15
CA VAL A 177 1.05 2.13 -10.30
C VAL A 177 -0.28 2.38 -9.61
N CYS A 178 -1.27 1.51 -9.85
CA CYS A 178 -2.58 1.62 -9.21
C CYS A 178 -2.49 1.47 -7.69
N PHE A 179 -1.65 0.56 -7.19
CA PHE A 179 -1.41 0.37 -5.76
C PHE A 179 -0.79 1.61 -5.11
N GLY A 180 0.23 2.20 -5.73
CA GLY A 180 0.82 3.45 -5.27
C GLY A 180 -0.20 4.59 -5.25
N LEU A 181 -0.94 4.81 -6.35
CA LEU A 181 -1.96 5.85 -6.46
C LEU A 181 -3.10 5.68 -5.45
N PHE A 182 -3.46 4.44 -5.14
CA PHE A 182 -4.53 4.14 -4.16
C PHE A 182 -4.25 4.72 -2.77
N HIS A 183 -3.00 4.94 -2.41
CA HIS A 183 -2.62 5.57 -1.14
C HIS A 183 -2.86 7.08 -1.11
N ARG A 184 -3.03 7.76 -2.26
CA ARG A 184 -3.37 9.20 -2.37
C ARG A 184 -2.42 10.15 -1.63
N ASN A 185 -1.20 9.72 -1.39
CA ASN A 185 -0.15 10.43 -0.68
C ASN A 185 1.17 10.23 -1.42
N LEU A 186 1.93 11.31 -1.66
CA LEU A 186 3.15 11.25 -2.47
C LEU A 186 4.24 10.38 -1.84
N THR A 187 4.45 10.51 -0.53
CA THR A 187 5.43 9.70 0.18
C THR A 187 5.08 8.22 0.10
N GLN A 188 3.81 7.88 0.32
CA GLN A 188 3.33 6.51 0.22
C GLN A 188 3.32 6.01 -1.22
N PHE A 189 2.98 6.85 -2.21
CA PHE A 189 3.01 6.47 -3.62
C PHE A 189 4.35 5.87 -4.03
N LEU A 190 5.46 6.51 -3.67
CA LEU A 190 6.78 6.08 -4.09
C LEU A 190 7.13 4.68 -3.57
N TYR A 191 7.01 4.48 -2.26
CA TYR A 191 7.38 3.18 -1.70
C TYR A 191 6.35 2.09 -1.98
N ALA A 192 5.05 2.42 -2.02
CA ALA A 192 4.01 1.44 -2.34
C ALA A 192 4.09 1.00 -3.81
N PHE A 193 4.38 1.91 -4.74
CA PHE A 193 4.67 1.54 -6.12
C PHE A 193 5.79 0.51 -6.19
N TRP A 194 6.92 0.75 -5.50
CA TRP A 194 8.03 -0.19 -5.49
C TRP A 194 7.67 -1.54 -4.88
N LEU A 195 7.01 -1.54 -3.72
CA LEU A 195 6.49 -2.77 -3.12
C LEU A 195 5.50 -3.46 -4.05
N GLY A 196 4.69 -2.67 -4.76
CA GLY A 196 3.78 -3.15 -5.78
C GLY A 196 4.47 -3.94 -6.89
N MET A 197 5.62 -3.45 -7.36
CA MET A 197 6.47 -4.14 -8.34
C MET A 197 6.99 -5.48 -7.80
N VAL A 198 7.55 -5.47 -6.59
CA VAL A 198 8.14 -6.68 -5.97
C VAL A 198 7.05 -7.72 -5.68
N PHE A 199 5.93 -7.31 -5.05
CA PHE A 199 4.83 -8.22 -4.73
C PHE A 199 4.14 -8.72 -6.01
N GLY A 200 3.96 -7.86 -7.01
CA GLY A 200 3.46 -8.26 -8.32
C GLY A 200 4.32 -9.34 -8.96
N TYR A 201 5.64 -9.18 -8.93
CA TYR A 201 6.58 -10.18 -9.42
C TYR A 201 6.51 -11.50 -8.61
N VAL A 202 6.50 -11.43 -7.28
CA VAL A 202 6.35 -12.63 -6.43
C VAL A 202 5.05 -13.36 -6.75
N TYR A 203 3.95 -12.62 -6.90
CA TYR A 203 2.66 -13.21 -7.17
C TYR A 203 2.56 -13.80 -8.58
N SER A 204 2.97 -13.07 -9.62
CA SER A 204 2.91 -13.56 -11.00
C SER A 204 3.74 -14.82 -11.21
N ARG A 205 4.87 -14.94 -10.52
CA ARG A 205 5.78 -16.09 -10.61
C ARG A 205 5.38 -17.27 -9.73
N SER A 206 4.64 -17.07 -8.66
CA SER A 206 4.27 -18.14 -7.73
C SER A 206 2.80 -18.55 -7.79
N GLY A 207 1.93 -17.64 -8.21
CA GLY A 207 0.48 -17.80 -8.11
C GLY A 207 -0.02 -17.93 -6.65
N LYS A 208 0.83 -17.65 -5.66
CA LYS A 208 0.56 -17.89 -4.24
C LYS A 208 0.49 -16.57 -3.46
N ILE A 209 -0.72 -16.10 -3.25
CA ILE A 209 -0.98 -14.82 -2.58
C ILE A 209 -0.44 -14.76 -1.13
N HIS A 210 -0.38 -15.89 -0.42
CA HIS A 210 0.13 -15.92 0.95
C HIS A 210 1.61 -15.51 1.08
N TYR A 211 2.41 -15.62 0.00
CA TYR A 211 3.77 -15.11 0.01
C TYR A 211 3.80 -13.57 0.09
N THR A 212 3.00 -12.91 -0.74
CA THR A 212 2.93 -11.45 -0.74
C THR A 212 2.21 -10.92 0.49
N MET A 213 1.15 -11.56 0.97
CA MET A 213 0.51 -11.24 2.24
C MET A 213 1.50 -11.34 3.40
N GLY A 214 2.30 -12.41 3.47
CA GLY A 214 3.31 -12.58 4.52
C GLY A 214 4.38 -11.49 4.49
N MET A 215 4.91 -11.15 3.30
CA MET A 215 5.85 -10.04 3.13
C MET A 215 5.24 -8.70 3.54
N HIS A 216 4.00 -8.44 3.16
CA HIS A 216 3.28 -7.21 3.47
C HIS A 216 3.01 -7.08 4.98
N PHE A 217 2.58 -8.18 5.64
CA PHE A 217 2.41 -8.22 7.10
C PHE A 217 3.71 -7.90 7.84
N LEU A 218 4.83 -8.47 7.39
CA LEU A 218 6.13 -8.19 8.01
C LEU A 218 6.52 -6.73 7.88
N ILE A 219 6.34 -6.12 6.70
CA ILE A 219 6.67 -4.72 6.45
C ILE A 219 5.79 -3.80 7.30
N ASN A 220 4.49 -4.00 7.28
CA ASN A 220 3.55 -3.16 8.02
C ASN A 220 3.65 -3.37 9.53
N GLY A 221 3.85 -4.62 9.97
CA GLY A 221 4.06 -4.94 11.38
C GLY A 221 5.32 -4.29 11.94
N PHE A 222 6.43 -4.40 11.21
CA PHE A 222 7.69 -3.78 11.57
C PHE A 222 7.54 -2.24 11.66
N SER A 223 6.95 -1.62 10.64
CA SER A 223 6.75 -0.17 10.61
C SER A 223 5.82 0.32 11.74
N THR A 224 4.75 -0.42 12.03
CA THR A 224 3.81 -0.11 13.12
C THR A 224 4.49 -0.21 14.48
N LEU A 225 5.31 -1.24 14.70
CA LEU A 225 6.04 -1.44 15.95
C LEU A 225 7.04 -0.31 16.19
N VAL A 226 7.80 0.07 15.16
CA VAL A 226 8.76 1.19 15.23
C VAL A 226 8.05 2.50 15.52
N ALA A 227 6.93 2.78 14.82
CA ALA A 227 6.16 4.01 15.02
C ALA A 227 5.63 4.11 16.46
N ARG A 228 5.09 3.04 17.01
CA ARG A 228 4.62 2.99 18.42
C ARG A 228 5.75 3.16 19.42
N ALA A 229 6.88 2.50 19.22
CA ALA A 229 8.05 2.64 20.09
C ALA A 229 8.62 4.07 20.07
N ALA A 230 8.79 4.65 18.88
CA ALA A 230 9.27 6.02 18.74
C ALA A 230 8.33 7.05 19.39
N SER A 231 7.02 6.85 19.27
CA SER A 231 6.03 7.74 19.90
C SER A 231 6.02 7.61 21.42
N GLY A 232 6.26 6.42 21.96
CA GLY A 232 6.44 6.21 23.40
C GLY A 232 7.61 7.03 23.93
N MET A 233 8.75 7.04 23.22
CA MET A 233 9.90 7.87 23.56
C MET A 233 9.56 9.36 23.57
N LEU A 234 8.90 9.86 22.51
CA LEU A 234 8.55 11.27 22.41
C LEU A 234 7.61 11.73 23.53
N ARG A 235 6.64 10.90 23.93
CA ARG A 235 5.74 11.19 25.05
C ARG A 235 6.50 11.27 26.37
N THR A 236 7.43 10.36 26.62
CA THR A 236 8.27 10.38 27.80
C THR A 236 9.15 11.62 27.84
N ALA A 237 9.76 11.99 26.70
CA ALA A 237 10.57 13.19 26.57
C ALA A 237 9.76 14.49 26.80
N SER A 238 8.52 14.57 26.30
CA SER A 238 7.66 15.74 26.46
C SER A 238 7.13 15.92 27.90
N GLY A 239 6.89 14.81 28.59
CA GLY A 239 6.40 14.82 29.98
C GLY A 239 7.46 15.17 31.02
N SER A 240 8.75 15.01 30.72
CA SER A 240 9.89 15.27 31.60
C SER A 240 10.65 16.55 31.29
N GLY A 241 10.15 17.41 30.38
CA GLY A 241 10.85 18.64 29.99
C GLY A 241 12.04 18.41 29.05
N GLY A 242 12.13 17.24 28.44
CA GLY A 242 13.19 16.77 27.56
C GLY A 242 13.78 15.46 28.05
N LEU A 243 14.38 14.68 27.13
CA LEU A 243 15.18 13.52 27.52
C LEU A 243 16.50 14.02 28.15
N SER A 244 16.62 13.89 29.49
CA SER A 244 17.90 14.14 30.15
C SER A 244 18.83 12.94 29.95
N PHE A 245 20.13 13.17 30.05
CA PHE A 245 21.14 12.11 30.04
C PHE A 245 20.88 11.08 31.16
N ASP A 246 20.36 11.54 32.30
CA ASP A 246 19.99 10.70 33.44
C ASP A 246 18.75 9.83 33.17
N ASP A 247 17.78 10.30 32.38
CA ASP A 247 16.63 9.49 31.94
C ASP A 247 17.06 8.38 30.98
N ILE A 248 18.08 8.65 30.17
CA ILE A 248 18.67 7.66 29.26
C ILE A 248 19.46 6.61 30.03
N MET A 249 20.30 7.03 30.96
CA MET A 249 21.19 6.14 31.76
C MET A 249 20.47 5.50 32.96
N GLY A 250 19.44 6.13 33.48
CA GLY A 250 18.64 5.66 34.61
C GLY A 250 17.57 4.61 34.31
N GLY A 251 17.47 4.15 33.08
CA GLY A 251 16.62 3.02 32.69
C GLY A 251 15.14 3.34 32.44
N ARG A 252 14.68 4.59 32.60
CA ARG A 252 13.26 4.94 32.40
C ARG A 252 12.83 5.01 30.94
N SER A 253 13.74 5.24 29.99
CA SER A 253 13.52 5.21 28.55
C SER A 253 14.35 4.15 27.82
N THR A 254 15.16 3.35 28.54
CA THR A 254 16.15 2.42 27.98
C THR A 254 15.50 1.35 27.10
N SER A 255 14.32 0.84 27.48
CA SER A 255 13.61 -0.17 26.69
C SER A 255 13.13 0.37 25.34
N SER A 256 12.57 1.58 25.31
CA SER A 256 12.11 2.19 24.06
C SER A 256 13.27 2.61 23.17
N LEU A 257 14.35 3.15 23.73
CA LEU A 257 15.59 3.48 23.01
C LEU A 257 16.26 2.23 22.45
N ALA A 258 16.36 1.15 23.24
CA ALA A 258 16.93 -0.12 22.81
C ALA A 258 16.10 -0.74 21.66
N VAL A 259 14.77 -0.68 21.76
CA VAL A 259 13.86 -1.14 20.70
C VAL A 259 14.06 -0.32 19.43
N VAL A 260 13.99 1.01 19.48
CA VAL A 260 14.17 1.88 18.32
C VAL A 260 15.57 1.72 17.73
N GLY A 261 16.61 1.66 18.56
CA GLY A 261 17.99 1.43 18.12
C GLY A 261 18.17 0.07 17.41
N LEU A 262 17.66 -1.00 18.02
CA LEU A 262 17.70 -2.35 17.41
C LEU A 262 16.96 -2.37 16.06
N PHE A 263 15.76 -1.81 16.01
CA PHE A 263 14.99 -1.73 14.77
C PHE A 263 15.70 -0.86 13.72
N GLY A 264 16.34 0.23 14.13
CA GLY A 264 17.16 1.05 13.24
C GLY A 264 18.31 0.26 12.62
N LEU A 265 19.03 -0.53 13.42
CA LEU A 265 20.11 -1.40 12.94
C LEU A 265 19.58 -2.47 11.97
N VAL A 266 18.47 -3.11 12.30
CA VAL A 266 17.83 -4.10 11.42
C VAL A 266 17.38 -3.44 10.11
N ALA A 267 16.79 -2.25 10.15
CA ALA A 267 16.39 -1.51 8.96
C ALA A 267 17.60 -1.18 8.05
N ILE A 268 18.71 -0.70 8.63
CA ILE A 268 19.96 -0.42 7.89
C ILE A 268 20.50 -1.71 7.27
N ALA A 269 20.54 -2.81 8.00
CA ALA A 269 20.98 -4.09 7.48
C ALA A 269 20.12 -4.57 6.31
N LEU A 270 18.78 -4.44 6.40
CA LEU A 270 17.86 -4.81 5.34
C LEU A 270 18.02 -3.89 4.10
N VAL A 271 18.28 -2.59 4.29
CA VAL A 271 18.57 -1.66 3.19
C VAL A 271 19.86 -2.07 2.47
N ILE A 272 20.94 -2.33 3.20
CA ILE A 272 22.22 -2.75 2.61
C ILE A 272 22.04 -4.08 1.86
N MET A 273 21.42 -5.09 2.49
CA MET A 273 21.13 -6.36 1.84
C MET A 273 20.26 -6.19 0.59
N GLY A 274 19.25 -5.35 0.67
CA GLY A 274 18.36 -5.06 -0.47
C GLY A 274 19.11 -4.48 -1.66
N ILE A 275 20.01 -3.52 -1.44
CA ILE A 275 20.85 -2.92 -2.49
C ILE A 275 21.80 -3.97 -3.08
N VAL A 276 22.49 -4.73 -2.22
CA VAL A 276 23.44 -5.78 -2.66
C VAL A 276 22.71 -6.84 -3.50
N PHE A 277 21.60 -7.36 -3.01
CA PHE A 277 20.80 -8.36 -3.74
C PHE A 277 20.27 -7.83 -5.07
N PHE A 278 19.81 -6.58 -5.08
CA PHE A 278 19.35 -5.94 -6.30
C PHE A 278 20.46 -5.85 -7.34
N CYS A 279 21.64 -5.33 -6.98
CA CYS A 279 22.78 -5.20 -7.87
C CYS A 279 23.24 -6.56 -8.44
N ILE A 280 23.23 -7.60 -7.62
CA ILE A 280 23.67 -8.94 -8.04
C ILE A 280 22.61 -9.62 -8.93
N ARG A 281 21.31 -9.43 -8.64
CA ARG A 281 20.23 -10.26 -9.19
C ARG A 281 19.32 -9.56 -10.19
N ILE A 282 19.41 -8.23 -10.35
CA ILE A 282 18.51 -7.50 -11.27
C ILE A 282 18.55 -8.05 -12.70
N ARG A 283 19.72 -8.47 -13.16
CA ARG A 283 19.92 -9.04 -14.51
C ARG A 283 19.41 -10.47 -14.66
N THR A 284 19.12 -11.15 -13.55
CA THR A 284 18.63 -12.54 -13.55
C THR A 284 17.11 -12.64 -13.36
N LEU A 285 16.43 -11.49 -13.22
CA LEU A 285 14.97 -11.46 -13.17
C LEU A 285 14.42 -11.82 -14.54
N GLN A 286 13.70 -12.92 -14.60
CA GLN A 286 13.03 -13.37 -15.82
C GLN A 286 11.55 -13.05 -15.73
N PHE A 287 10.99 -12.61 -16.84
CA PHE A 287 9.56 -12.46 -17.05
C PHE A 287 9.13 -13.47 -18.11
N TYR A 288 7.90 -13.95 -18.03
CA TYR A 288 7.34 -14.76 -19.10
C TYR A 288 7.03 -13.85 -20.30
N TYR A 289 7.43 -14.30 -21.45
CA TYR A 289 7.07 -13.72 -22.74
C TYR A 289 6.19 -14.80 -23.43
N ASP A 290 5.37 -14.37 -24.36
CA ASP A 290 4.48 -15.23 -25.17
C ASP A 290 3.10 -15.51 -24.57
N GLU A 291 2.51 -14.53 -23.86
CA GLU A 291 1.07 -14.56 -23.66
C GLU A 291 0.37 -14.29 -25.01
N PRO A 292 -0.63 -15.12 -25.41
CA PRO A 292 -1.24 -15.03 -26.75
C PRO A 292 -1.86 -13.67 -27.07
N LEU A 293 -2.15 -12.87 -26.03
CA LEU A 293 -2.81 -11.57 -26.11
C LEU A 293 -1.91 -10.44 -25.61
N GLU A 294 -0.60 -10.62 -25.54
CA GLU A 294 0.32 -9.60 -25.07
C GLU A 294 0.24 -8.33 -25.91
N ILE A 295 0.21 -7.18 -25.22
CA ILE A 295 0.19 -5.88 -25.88
C ILE A 295 1.59 -5.59 -26.45
N PRO A 296 1.71 -5.26 -27.75
CA PRO A 296 2.97 -4.82 -28.32
C PRO A 296 3.58 -3.66 -27.52
N THR A 297 4.88 -3.71 -27.24
CA THR A 297 5.59 -2.78 -26.34
C THR A 297 5.29 -1.31 -26.64
N GLY A 298 5.25 -0.90 -27.91
CA GLY A 298 4.93 0.48 -28.31
C GLY A 298 3.47 0.90 -28.10
N GLN A 299 2.57 -0.03 -27.79
CA GLN A 299 1.14 0.24 -27.58
C GLN A 299 0.70 0.14 -26.12
N VAL A 300 1.58 -0.31 -25.21
CA VAL A 300 1.26 -0.53 -23.79
C VAL A 300 0.70 0.75 -23.16
N PHE A 301 1.40 1.87 -23.30
CA PHE A 301 0.97 3.14 -22.69
C PHE A 301 -0.44 3.56 -23.15
N LYS A 302 -0.67 3.51 -24.46
CA LYS A 302 -1.99 3.87 -25.06
C LYS A 302 -3.11 2.90 -24.67
N SER A 303 -2.79 1.63 -24.52
CA SER A 303 -3.79 0.58 -24.29
C SER A 303 -4.09 0.33 -22.82
N ALA A 304 -3.11 0.52 -21.93
CA ALA A 304 -3.28 0.28 -20.51
C ALA A 304 -3.55 1.57 -19.71
N TYR A 305 -2.88 2.68 -20.02
CA TYR A 305 -2.94 3.90 -19.20
C TYR A 305 -3.82 4.99 -19.79
N LEU A 306 -3.85 5.18 -21.13
CA LEU A 306 -4.69 6.18 -21.76
C LEU A 306 -6.11 5.65 -22.04
N THR A 307 -6.75 5.12 -21.01
CA THR A 307 -8.13 4.63 -21.07
C THR A 307 -9.02 5.41 -20.09
N PRO A 308 -10.30 5.65 -20.40
CA PRO A 308 -11.15 6.53 -19.60
C PRO A 308 -11.18 6.17 -18.11
N GLY A 309 -11.34 4.89 -17.78
CA GLY A 309 -11.39 4.46 -16.37
C GLY A 309 -10.08 4.70 -15.63
N VAL A 310 -8.92 4.46 -16.27
CA VAL A 310 -7.61 4.66 -15.66
C VAL A 310 -7.30 6.15 -15.51
N ILE A 311 -7.63 6.97 -16.52
CA ILE A 311 -7.44 8.42 -16.43
C ILE A 311 -8.26 9.00 -15.27
N LEU A 312 -9.54 8.60 -15.15
CA LEU A 312 -10.39 9.09 -14.05
C LEU A 312 -9.90 8.62 -12.70
N PHE A 313 -9.49 7.36 -12.56
CA PHE A 313 -8.89 6.87 -11.31
C PHE A 313 -7.63 7.64 -10.93
N ALA A 314 -6.72 7.83 -11.90
CA ALA A 314 -5.49 8.57 -11.68
C ALA A 314 -5.77 10.05 -11.33
N ALA A 315 -6.70 10.70 -12.03
CA ALA A 315 -7.09 12.08 -11.77
C ALA A 315 -7.62 12.25 -10.33
N VAL A 316 -8.51 11.36 -9.87
CA VAL A 316 -9.00 11.37 -8.49
C VAL A 316 -7.84 11.21 -7.50
N CYS A 317 -6.98 10.22 -7.68
CA CYS A 317 -5.87 9.98 -6.76
C CYS A 317 -4.86 11.13 -6.75
N ILE A 318 -4.50 11.69 -7.93
CA ILE A 318 -3.58 12.82 -8.05
C ILE A 318 -4.18 14.07 -7.42
N ALA A 319 -5.48 14.34 -7.59
CA ALA A 319 -6.14 15.45 -6.92
C ALA A 319 -5.98 15.37 -5.39
N PHE A 320 -6.18 14.21 -4.81
CA PHE A 320 -5.94 14.00 -3.38
C PHE A 320 -4.46 14.18 -2.99
N ILE A 321 -3.51 13.70 -3.81
CA ILE A 321 -2.08 13.94 -3.57
C ILE A 321 -1.77 15.43 -3.55
N VAL A 322 -2.30 16.20 -4.52
CA VAL A 322 -2.09 17.65 -4.59
C VAL A 322 -2.71 18.38 -3.40
N ILE A 323 -3.96 18.05 -3.06
CA ILE A 323 -4.66 18.61 -1.89
C ILE A 323 -3.83 18.37 -0.61
N ASN A 324 -3.29 17.17 -0.48
CA ASN A 324 -2.44 16.80 0.63
C ASN A 324 -1.12 17.59 0.65
N LEU A 325 -0.48 17.80 -0.50
CA LEU A 325 0.73 18.62 -0.59
C LEU A 325 0.48 20.10 -0.29
N MET A 326 -0.73 20.62 -0.60
CA MET A 326 -1.13 22.01 -0.28
C MET A 326 -1.49 22.20 1.19
N GLY A 327 -1.46 21.15 2.01
CA GLY A 327 -1.82 21.21 3.42
C GLY A 327 -3.31 21.46 3.67
N ILE A 328 -4.16 21.27 2.66
CA ILE A 328 -5.61 21.39 2.80
C ILE A 328 -6.11 20.14 3.51
N ILE A 329 -6.54 20.30 4.76
CA ILE A 329 -7.19 19.22 5.54
C ILE A 329 -8.64 19.15 5.08
N LEU A 330 -8.99 18.08 4.37
CA LEU A 330 -10.38 17.78 4.01
C LEU A 330 -11.14 17.08 5.13
#